data_089392de99b051407ff41339286acb58
#
_entry.id   089392de99b051407ff41339286acb58
#
_cell.length_a   1.000
_cell.length_b   1.000
_cell.length_c   1.000
_cell.angle_alpha   90.00
_cell.angle_beta   90.00
_cell.angle_gamma   90.00
#
_symmetry.space_group_name_H-M   'P 1'
#
loop_
_entity.id
_entity.type
_entity.pdbx_description
1 polymer ?
#
loop_
_entity_poly.entity_id
_entity_poly.type
_entity_poly.pdbx_seq_one_letter_code
_entity_poly.pdbx_strand_id
1 'polypeptide(L)'
;PIVEDSEYDRLKQEILKLERQYDYLKNKSSPSVSVGFRPSKNFTKVAHKVPMLSLANAFDQDDLVNFEKKIMNFINQKEVVEIEYSAEPKIDGISASLIYKDGQFVTGLSRGDGKEGEDITENLKTIPDIPHKIASKDFPEEIDVRGEIFIQNDDFKKISNKFANPRNAASGSLSCLLYTSPSPRDP
;
A
#
# COMPACT_ATOMS: atom_id res chain seq x y z
N PRO A 1 9.83 -8.65 13.94
CA PRO A 1 10.92 -8.09 13.12
C PRO A 1 12.22 -8.17 13.91
N ILE A 2 13.34 -8.36 13.19
CA ILE A 2 14.68 -8.41 13.81
C ILE A 2 15.20 -6.99 14.06
N VAL A 3 14.62 -5.99 13.38
CA VAL A 3 15.02 -4.58 13.38
C VAL A 3 13.76 -3.72 13.49
N GLU A 4 13.83 -2.64 14.24
CA GLU A 4 12.78 -1.61 14.32
C GLU A 4 12.62 -0.88 12.98
N ASP A 5 11.40 -0.44 12.66
CA ASP A 5 11.09 0.20 11.36
C ASP A 5 11.95 1.46 11.11
N SER A 6 12.21 2.25 12.14
CA SER A 6 13.07 3.44 12.08
C SER A 6 14.52 3.09 11.73
N GLU A 7 15.03 2.00 12.28
CA GLU A 7 16.38 1.51 12.00
C GLU A 7 16.46 0.91 10.60
N TYR A 8 15.42 0.18 10.17
CA TYR A 8 15.32 -0.32 8.81
C TYR A 8 15.35 0.82 7.78
N ASP A 9 14.57 1.88 8.00
CA ASP A 9 14.54 3.04 7.11
C ASP A 9 15.89 3.76 7.07
N ARG A 10 16.57 3.91 8.21
CA ARG A 10 17.92 4.47 8.29
C ARG A 10 18.92 3.66 7.48
N LEU A 11 18.93 2.32 7.65
CA LEU A 11 19.82 1.43 6.91
C LEU A 11 19.55 1.46 5.41
N LYS A 12 18.26 1.53 5.03
CA LYS A 12 17.85 1.68 3.63
C LYS A 12 18.40 2.97 3.01
N GLN A 13 18.31 4.10 3.72
CA GLN A 13 18.86 5.37 3.26
C GLN A 13 20.39 5.31 3.10
N GLU A 14 21.08 4.67 4.02
CA GLU A 14 22.52 4.47 3.95
C GLU A 14 22.91 3.63 2.73
N ILE A 15 22.23 2.52 2.47
CA ILE A 15 22.42 1.70 1.26
C ILE A 15 22.20 2.53 0.00
N LEU A 16 21.10 3.29 -0.08
CA LEU A 16 20.81 4.15 -1.23
C LEU A 16 21.89 5.21 -1.47
N LYS A 17 22.47 5.76 -0.39
CA LYS A 17 23.58 6.70 -0.47
C LYS A 17 24.85 6.04 -1.01
N LEU A 18 25.19 4.86 -0.51
CA LEU A 18 26.33 4.08 -0.97
C LEU A 18 26.20 3.65 -2.43
N GLU A 19 25.01 3.22 -2.86
CA GLU A 19 24.73 2.84 -4.24
C GLU A 19 24.80 4.02 -5.22
N ARG A 20 24.52 5.24 -4.76
CA ARG A 20 24.73 6.45 -5.56
C ARG A 20 26.21 6.80 -5.70
N GLN A 21 26.99 6.49 -4.68
CA GLN A 21 28.43 6.78 -4.66
C GLN A 21 29.26 5.71 -5.38
N TYR A 22 28.78 4.45 -5.37
CA TYR A 22 29.49 3.29 -5.89
C TYR A 22 28.55 2.41 -6.74
N ASP A 23 28.56 2.60 -8.05
CA ASP A 23 27.65 1.90 -8.97
C ASP A 23 27.78 0.36 -8.94
N TYR A 24 28.94 -0.17 -8.58
CA TYR A 24 29.15 -1.63 -8.47
C TYR A 24 28.38 -2.29 -7.32
N LEU A 25 27.85 -1.52 -6.35
CA LEU A 25 27.04 -2.02 -5.26
C LEU A 25 25.59 -2.27 -5.69
N LYS A 26 25.13 -1.68 -6.80
CA LYS A 26 23.78 -1.88 -7.32
C LYS A 26 23.61 -3.31 -7.82
N ASN A 27 22.57 -3.99 -7.32
CA ASN A 27 22.19 -5.32 -7.79
C ASN A 27 20.66 -5.46 -7.86
N LYS A 28 20.18 -6.57 -8.43
CA LYS A 28 18.74 -6.82 -8.61
C LYS A 28 17.95 -6.97 -7.30
N SER A 29 18.63 -7.24 -6.20
CA SER A 29 18.02 -7.38 -4.86
C SER A 29 18.13 -6.10 -4.03
N SER A 30 18.71 -5.04 -4.60
CA SER A 30 18.89 -3.78 -3.92
C SER A 30 17.55 -3.12 -3.58
N PRO A 31 17.43 -2.49 -2.39
CA PRO A 31 16.26 -1.69 -2.02
C PRO A 31 15.96 -0.52 -2.98
N SER A 32 16.94 -0.10 -3.78
CA SER A 32 16.79 0.93 -4.82
C SER A 32 16.04 0.42 -6.05
N VAL A 33 16.06 -0.89 -6.29
CA VAL A 33 15.48 -1.54 -7.47
C VAL A 33 14.25 -2.36 -7.12
N SER A 34 14.21 -2.96 -5.91
CA SER A 34 13.12 -3.80 -5.44
C SER A 34 12.09 -2.97 -4.70
N VAL A 35 10.93 -2.78 -5.28
CA VAL A 35 9.77 -2.14 -4.64
C VAL A 35 8.72 -3.20 -4.34
N GLY A 36 8.41 -3.36 -3.05
CA GLY A 36 7.31 -4.21 -2.61
C GLY A 36 7.64 -5.70 -2.47
N PHE A 37 6.66 -6.44 -1.94
CA PHE A 37 6.71 -7.90 -1.79
C PHE A 37 6.39 -8.57 -3.14
N ARG A 38 7.06 -9.68 -3.48
CA ARG A 38 6.71 -10.45 -4.69
C ARG A 38 5.33 -11.08 -4.47
N PRO A 39 4.35 -10.85 -5.38
CA PRO A 39 3.03 -11.47 -5.27
C PRO A 39 3.12 -12.99 -5.17
N SER A 40 2.25 -13.59 -4.36
CA SER A 40 2.18 -15.03 -4.20
C SER A 40 1.73 -15.70 -5.51
N LYS A 41 2.13 -16.96 -5.73
CA LYS A 41 1.72 -17.72 -6.92
C LYS A 41 0.24 -18.16 -6.88
N ASN A 42 -0.43 -17.98 -5.75
CA ASN A 42 -1.77 -18.49 -5.50
C ASN A 42 -2.89 -17.52 -5.90
N PHE A 43 -2.55 -16.27 -6.20
CA PHE A 43 -3.51 -15.23 -6.60
C PHE A 43 -3.36 -14.88 -8.07
N THR A 44 -4.48 -14.57 -8.72
CA THR A 44 -4.46 -13.97 -10.05
C THR A 44 -3.82 -12.59 -9.96
N LYS A 45 -2.86 -12.31 -10.83
CA LYS A 45 -2.22 -11.00 -10.92
C LYS A 45 -2.98 -10.12 -11.90
N VAL A 46 -3.19 -8.89 -11.51
CA VAL A 46 -3.88 -7.88 -12.30
C VAL A 46 -3.03 -6.60 -12.33
N ALA A 47 -2.85 -6.05 -13.53
CA ALA A 47 -2.13 -4.79 -13.69
C ALA A 47 -2.97 -3.62 -13.17
N HIS A 48 -2.33 -2.71 -12.41
CA HIS A 48 -2.95 -1.47 -12.02
C HIS A 48 -3.09 -0.52 -13.21
N LYS A 49 -4.27 0.07 -13.42
CA LYS A 49 -4.46 1.10 -14.47
C LYS A 49 -3.56 2.32 -14.26
N VAL A 50 -3.37 2.69 -13.01
CA VAL A 50 -2.42 3.72 -12.58
C VAL A 50 -1.51 3.10 -11.53
N PRO A 51 -0.18 3.19 -11.64
CA PRO A 51 0.74 2.59 -10.68
C PRO A 51 0.47 3.05 -9.23
N MET A 52 0.58 2.12 -8.28
CA MET A 52 0.51 2.38 -6.84
C MET A 52 1.90 2.70 -6.31
N LEU A 53 2.27 3.97 -6.35
CA LEU A 53 3.59 4.43 -5.94
C LEU A 53 3.75 4.44 -4.41
N SER A 54 5.00 4.37 -3.95
CA SER A 54 5.34 4.55 -2.54
C SER A 54 5.48 6.04 -2.21
N LEU A 55 5.13 6.40 -0.97
CA LEU A 55 5.39 7.74 -0.44
C LEU A 55 6.88 7.88 -0.11
N ALA A 56 7.41 9.09 -0.31
CA ALA A 56 8.75 9.43 0.17
C ALA A 56 8.71 9.71 1.68
N ASN A 57 9.80 9.43 2.37
CA ASN A 57 9.97 9.79 3.77
C ASN A 57 10.55 11.20 3.89
N ALA A 58 10.16 11.93 4.93
CA ALA A 58 10.80 13.16 5.38
C ALA A 58 11.23 12.96 6.84
N PHE A 59 12.50 13.18 7.13
CA PHE A 59 13.08 13.00 8.46
C PHE A 59 13.43 14.33 9.15
N ASP A 60 13.55 15.39 8.35
CA ASP A 60 13.92 16.70 8.82
C ASP A 60 13.23 17.82 8.03
N GLN A 61 13.49 19.06 8.43
CA GLN A 61 12.92 20.23 7.79
C GLN A 61 13.41 20.42 6.35
N ASP A 62 14.63 20.04 6.05
CA ASP A 62 15.19 20.17 4.70
C ASP A 62 14.48 19.23 3.72
N ASP A 63 14.08 18.04 4.18
CA ASP A 63 13.27 17.11 3.40
C ASP A 63 11.91 17.71 3.04
N LEU A 64 11.26 18.42 3.97
CA LEU A 64 9.98 19.11 3.70
C LEU A 64 10.16 20.24 2.70
N VAL A 65 11.19 21.06 2.85
CA VAL A 65 11.53 22.13 1.89
C VAL A 65 11.81 21.55 0.49
N ASN A 66 12.51 20.42 0.43
CA ASN A 66 12.79 19.74 -0.83
C ASN A 66 11.51 19.12 -1.45
N PHE A 67 10.59 18.63 -0.63
CA PHE A 67 9.28 18.16 -1.08
C PHE A 67 8.48 19.29 -1.73
N GLU A 68 8.40 20.45 -1.07
CA GLU A 68 7.73 21.64 -1.60
C GLU A 68 8.35 22.11 -2.92
N LYS A 69 9.68 22.19 -2.99
CA LYS A 69 10.38 22.52 -4.24
C LYS A 69 10.05 21.55 -5.39
N LYS A 70 9.93 20.24 -5.09
CA LYS A 70 9.53 19.26 -6.11
C LYS A 70 8.11 19.50 -6.62
N ILE A 71 7.18 19.86 -5.74
CA ILE A 71 5.80 20.21 -6.14
C ILE A 71 5.83 21.45 -7.04
N MET A 72 6.51 22.53 -6.63
CA MET A 72 6.62 23.75 -7.40
C MET A 72 7.20 23.51 -8.80
N ASN A 73 8.25 22.69 -8.90
CA ASN A 73 8.83 22.30 -10.17
C ASN A 73 7.86 21.49 -11.04
N PHE A 74 7.09 20.58 -10.43
CA PHE A 74 6.12 19.75 -11.14
C PHE A 74 4.97 20.57 -11.72
N ILE A 75 4.43 21.53 -10.96
CA ILE A 75 3.37 22.43 -11.44
C ILE A 75 3.91 23.57 -12.31
N ASN A 76 5.23 23.59 -12.56
CA ASN A 76 5.92 24.56 -13.40
C ASN A 76 5.66 26.04 -12.99
N GLN A 77 5.48 26.29 -11.71
CA GLN A 77 5.30 27.62 -11.14
C GLN A 77 6.68 28.26 -10.86
N LYS A 78 6.89 29.48 -11.39
CA LYS A 78 8.10 30.27 -11.16
C LYS A 78 7.97 31.22 -9.98
N GLU A 79 6.75 31.51 -9.56
CA GLU A 79 6.45 32.37 -8.42
C GLU A 79 6.10 31.54 -7.20
N VAL A 80 6.34 32.09 -6.01
CA VAL A 80 5.96 31.44 -4.75
C VAL A 80 4.43 31.44 -4.66
N VAL A 81 3.84 30.27 -4.80
CA VAL A 81 2.41 30.04 -4.63
C VAL A 81 2.21 29.41 -3.25
N GLU A 82 1.25 29.92 -2.50
CA GLU A 82 0.83 29.29 -1.25
C GLU A 82 0.17 27.94 -1.56
N ILE A 83 0.73 26.86 -0.99
CA ILE A 83 0.23 25.50 -1.18
C ILE A 83 -0.48 25.08 0.11
N GLU A 84 -1.76 24.72 0.00
CA GLU A 84 -2.47 24.10 1.11
C GLU A 84 -2.13 22.64 1.22
N TYR A 85 -1.84 22.18 2.45
CA TYR A 85 -1.53 20.79 2.76
C TYR A 85 -2.55 20.20 3.72
N SER A 86 -2.98 18.97 3.46
CA SER A 86 -3.67 18.13 4.43
C SER A 86 -2.66 17.22 5.11
N ALA A 87 -2.57 17.26 6.43
CA ALA A 87 -1.73 16.39 7.21
C ALA A 87 -2.59 15.30 7.85
N GLU A 88 -2.26 14.04 7.58
CA GLU A 88 -3.03 12.88 8.01
C GLU A 88 -2.11 11.84 8.67
N PRO A 89 -2.60 11.05 9.64
CA PRO A 89 -1.86 9.92 10.17
C PRO A 89 -1.54 8.93 9.05
N LYS A 90 -0.27 8.51 8.96
CA LYS A 90 0.11 7.43 8.06
C LYS A 90 -0.20 6.09 8.72
N ILE A 91 -1.35 5.53 8.37
CA ILE A 91 -1.78 4.24 8.89
C ILE A 91 -0.83 3.13 8.44
N ASP A 92 -0.47 2.24 9.35
CA ASP A 92 0.34 1.05 9.07
C ASP A 92 -0.54 -0.17 8.84
N GLY A 93 -0.73 -0.52 7.59
CA GLY A 93 -1.58 -1.62 7.15
C GLY A 93 -1.15 -2.17 5.79
N ILE A 94 -2.11 -2.61 5.00
CA ILE A 94 -1.93 -3.15 3.65
C ILE A 94 -2.66 -2.28 2.67
N SER A 95 -1.94 -1.71 1.73
CA SER A 95 -2.53 -0.87 0.69
C SER A 95 -3.41 -1.71 -0.25
N ALA A 96 -4.59 -1.21 -0.53
CA ALA A 96 -5.55 -1.81 -1.45
C ALA A 96 -6.08 -0.78 -2.45
N SER A 97 -6.40 -1.26 -3.65
CA SER A 97 -7.12 -0.54 -4.71
C SER A 97 -8.50 -1.18 -4.86
N LEU A 98 -9.55 -0.38 -4.74
CA LEU A 98 -10.94 -0.77 -4.82
C LEU A 98 -11.54 -0.18 -6.08
N ILE A 99 -11.81 -1.01 -7.08
CA ILE A 99 -12.35 -0.57 -8.36
C ILE A 99 -13.88 -0.73 -8.33
N TYR A 100 -14.57 0.38 -8.51
CA TYR A 100 -16.03 0.43 -8.66
C TYR A 100 -16.38 0.77 -10.09
N LYS A 101 -17.40 0.09 -10.62
CA LYS A 101 -18.04 0.42 -11.91
C LYS A 101 -19.53 0.60 -11.68
N ASP A 102 -20.07 1.68 -12.18
CA ASP A 102 -21.50 2.05 -12.01
C ASP A 102 -21.94 1.94 -10.55
N GLY A 103 -21.08 2.34 -9.62
CA GLY A 103 -21.30 2.26 -8.19
C GLY A 103 -21.19 0.86 -7.58
N GLN A 104 -20.87 -0.19 -8.35
CA GLN A 104 -20.66 -1.55 -7.84
C GLN A 104 -19.19 -1.85 -7.61
N PHE A 105 -18.84 -2.43 -6.46
CA PHE A 105 -17.49 -2.94 -6.21
C PHE A 105 -17.23 -4.18 -7.05
N VAL A 106 -16.34 -4.06 -8.04
CA VAL A 106 -16.07 -5.13 -9.01
C VAL A 106 -14.72 -5.81 -8.83
N THR A 107 -13.69 -5.07 -8.41
CA THR A 107 -12.33 -5.63 -8.28
C THR A 107 -11.59 -4.96 -7.14
N GLY A 108 -10.91 -5.77 -6.33
CA GLY A 108 -10.02 -5.32 -5.29
C GLY A 108 -8.63 -5.90 -5.47
N LEU A 109 -7.62 -5.04 -5.47
CA LEU A 109 -6.24 -5.43 -5.71
C LEU A 109 -5.34 -5.05 -4.54
N SER A 110 -4.38 -5.91 -4.20
CA SER A 110 -3.26 -5.52 -3.36
C SER A 110 -2.32 -4.61 -4.12
N ARG A 111 -1.44 -3.87 -3.43
CA ARG A 111 -0.44 -3.04 -4.12
C ARG A 111 0.54 -3.86 -4.96
N GLY A 112 0.93 -5.05 -4.50
CA GLY A 112 1.96 -5.85 -5.13
C GLY A 112 3.28 -5.10 -5.27
N ASP A 113 3.86 -5.12 -6.48
CA ASP A 113 5.07 -4.36 -6.82
C ASP A 113 4.78 -2.90 -7.23
N GLY A 114 3.52 -2.50 -7.19
CA GLY A 114 3.04 -1.18 -7.61
C GLY A 114 2.59 -1.09 -9.06
N LYS A 115 2.95 -2.04 -9.91
CA LYS A 115 2.48 -2.17 -11.29
C LYS A 115 1.43 -3.26 -11.43
N GLU A 116 1.62 -4.37 -10.73
CA GLU A 116 0.69 -5.50 -10.67
C GLU A 116 0.39 -5.83 -9.22
N GLY A 117 -0.88 -6.03 -8.90
CA GLY A 117 -1.37 -6.48 -7.60
C GLY A 117 -1.98 -7.87 -7.69
N GLU A 118 -2.22 -8.47 -6.53
CA GLU A 118 -2.99 -9.70 -6.40
C GLU A 118 -4.47 -9.36 -6.35
N ASP A 119 -5.31 -10.13 -7.04
CA ASP A 119 -6.77 -10.02 -6.92
C ASP A 119 -7.20 -10.57 -5.55
N ILE A 120 -7.61 -9.67 -4.68
CA ILE A 120 -8.10 -9.95 -3.33
C ILE A 120 -9.57 -9.52 -3.17
N THR A 121 -10.32 -9.47 -4.26
CA THR A 121 -11.70 -8.98 -4.32
C THR A 121 -12.59 -9.67 -3.30
N GLU A 122 -12.59 -11.01 -3.26
CA GLU A 122 -13.45 -11.76 -2.34
C GLU A 122 -13.09 -11.55 -0.87
N ASN A 123 -11.80 -11.36 -0.58
CA ASN A 123 -11.32 -11.06 0.76
C ASN A 123 -11.79 -9.67 1.21
N LEU A 124 -11.68 -8.67 0.33
CA LEU A 124 -12.13 -7.31 0.62
C LEU A 124 -13.63 -7.20 0.80
N LYS A 125 -14.42 -8.02 0.09
CA LYS A 125 -15.88 -8.11 0.28
C LYS A 125 -16.30 -8.57 1.68
N THR A 126 -15.42 -9.22 2.43
CA THR A 126 -15.70 -9.63 3.82
C THR A 126 -15.54 -8.50 4.83
N ILE A 127 -15.00 -7.36 4.43
CA ILE A 127 -14.78 -6.21 5.30
C ILE A 127 -16.04 -5.35 5.31
N PRO A 128 -16.75 -5.22 6.46
CA PRO A 128 -18.03 -4.52 6.53
C PRO A 128 -17.95 -3.03 6.15
N ASP A 129 -16.80 -2.40 6.37
CA ASP A 129 -16.57 -0.98 6.08
C ASP A 129 -16.41 -0.70 4.58
N ILE A 130 -16.26 -1.74 3.75
CA ILE A 130 -16.16 -1.61 2.30
C ILE A 130 -17.55 -1.74 1.68
N PRO A 131 -18.15 -0.66 1.15
CA PRO A 131 -19.46 -0.73 0.54
C PRO A 131 -19.41 -1.53 -0.77
N HIS A 132 -20.25 -2.55 -0.91
CA HIS A 132 -20.34 -3.31 -2.16
C HIS A 132 -21.07 -2.52 -3.24
N LYS A 133 -21.90 -1.55 -2.82
CA LYS A 133 -22.65 -0.67 -3.72
C LYS A 133 -22.68 0.75 -3.16
N ILE A 134 -22.39 1.70 -4.00
CA ILE A 134 -22.50 3.13 -3.71
C ILE A 134 -23.74 3.65 -4.40
N ALA A 135 -24.68 4.16 -3.62
CA ALA A 135 -25.92 4.76 -4.13
C ALA A 135 -25.74 6.27 -4.28
N SER A 136 -25.20 6.69 -5.40
CA SER A 136 -25.12 8.13 -5.78
C SER A 136 -25.52 8.28 -7.24
N LYS A 137 -26.23 9.36 -7.55
CA LYS A 137 -26.57 9.69 -8.96
C LYS A 137 -25.42 10.33 -9.71
N ASP A 138 -24.47 10.92 -8.98
CA ASP A 138 -23.30 11.61 -9.54
C ASP A 138 -22.02 10.77 -9.45
N PHE A 139 -22.18 9.43 -9.41
CA PHE A 139 -21.05 8.52 -9.34
C PHE A 139 -20.44 8.36 -10.75
N PRO A 140 -19.11 8.44 -10.91
CA PRO A 140 -18.47 8.21 -12.20
C PRO A 140 -18.66 6.75 -12.64
N GLU A 141 -18.68 6.51 -13.95
CA GLU A 141 -18.80 5.16 -14.54
C GLU A 141 -17.75 4.20 -13.95
N GLU A 142 -16.53 4.69 -13.74
CA GLU A 142 -15.48 3.92 -13.06
C GLU A 142 -14.68 4.80 -12.11
N ILE A 143 -14.34 4.27 -10.92
CA ILE A 143 -13.45 4.90 -9.97
C ILE A 143 -12.54 3.87 -9.30
N ASP A 144 -11.26 4.23 -9.11
CA ASP A 144 -10.27 3.49 -8.32
C ASP A 144 -10.07 4.21 -6.99
N VAL A 145 -10.62 3.65 -5.91
CA VAL A 145 -10.46 4.16 -4.54
C VAL A 145 -9.30 3.42 -3.88
N ARG A 146 -8.30 4.17 -3.45
CA ARG A 146 -7.11 3.63 -2.78
C ARG A 146 -7.14 3.92 -1.31
N GLY A 147 -6.81 2.92 -0.52
CA GLY A 147 -6.82 3.02 0.93
C GLY A 147 -5.89 2.02 1.59
N GLU A 148 -5.95 1.99 2.91
CA GLU A 148 -5.14 1.10 3.73
C GLU A 148 -6.06 0.20 4.54
N ILE A 149 -5.87 -1.11 4.43
CA ILE A 149 -6.56 -2.11 5.24
C ILE A 149 -5.71 -2.36 6.49
N PHE A 150 -6.28 -2.16 7.65
CA PHE A 150 -5.56 -2.27 8.91
C PHE A 150 -6.40 -2.92 10.00
N ILE A 151 -5.75 -3.39 11.05
CA ILE A 151 -6.40 -3.90 12.26
C ILE A 151 -6.15 -2.89 13.38
N GLN A 152 -7.21 -2.49 14.05
CA GLN A 152 -7.10 -1.59 15.20
C GLN A 152 -6.30 -2.25 16.33
N ASN A 153 -5.54 -1.45 17.09
CA ASN A 153 -4.67 -1.97 18.14
C ASN A 153 -5.43 -2.79 19.20
N ASP A 154 -6.66 -2.42 19.52
CA ASP A 154 -7.47 -3.16 20.51
C ASP A 154 -7.94 -4.53 19.98
N ASP A 155 -8.22 -4.63 18.69
CA ASP A 155 -8.54 -5.92 18.06
C ASP A 155 -7.28 -6.77 17.87
N PHE A 156 -6.16 -6.14 17.55
CA PHE A 156 -4.88 -6.85 17.46
C PHE A 156 -4.49 -7.50 18.80
N LYS A 157 -4.73 -6.85 19.95
CA LYS A 157 -4.47 -7.44 21.28
C LYS A 157 -5.10 -8.82 21.45
N LYS A 158 -6.27 -9.07 20.85
CA LYS A 158 -7.00 -10.35 20.91
C LYS A 158 -6.33 -11.48 20.14
N ILE A 159 -5.49 -11.15 19.16
CA ILE A 159 -4.82 -12.09 18.25
C ILE A 159 -3.28 -11.96 18.26
N SER A 160 -2.73 -11.17 19.16
CA SER A 160 -1.29 -10.87 19.26
C SER A 160 -0.40 -12.09 19.48
N ASN A 161 -0.95 -13.20 19.94
CA ASN A 161 -0.25 -14.48 20.08
C ASN A 161 0.01 -15.20 18.74
N LYS A 162 -0.63 -14.77 17.65
CA LYS A 162 -0.53 -15.42 16.32
C LYS A 162 0.29 -14.59 15.33
N PHE A 163 0.44 -13.29 15.54
CA PHE A 163 1.06 -12.37 14.60
C PHE A 163 2.02 -11.42 15.30
N ALA A 164 3.12 -11.07 14.65
CA ALA A 164 4.17 -10.22 15.21
C ALA A 164 3.72 -8.75 15.39
N ASN A 165 2.85 -8.25 14.51
CA ASN A 165 2.33 -6.88 14.54
C ASN A 165 0.98 -6.77 13.82
N PRO A 166 0.22 -5.65 13.98
CA PRO A 166 -1.08 -5.44 13.34
C PRO A 166 -1.04 -5.55 11.81
N ARG A 167 0.01 -5.04 11.17
CA ARG A 167 0.19 -5.12 9.71
C ARG A 167 0.31 -6.56 9.22
N ASN A 168 1.13 -7.39 9.91
CA ASN A 168 1.25 -8.81 9.59
C ASN A 168 -0.06 -9.57 9.82
N ALA A 169 -0.83 -9.16 10.82
CA ALA A 169 -2.16 -9.72 11.07
C ALA A 169 -3.15 -9.36 9.94
N ALA A 170 -3.15 -8.11 9.48
CA ALA A 170 -3.96 -7.67 8.35
C ALA A 170 -3.58 -8.44 7.06
N SER A 171 -2.28 -8.54 6.77
CA SER A 171 -1.77 -9.30 5.62
C SER A 171 -2.13 -10.78 5.68
N GLY A 172 -1.91 -11.41 6.83
CA GLY A 172 -2.25 -12.82 7.04
C GLY A 172 -3.73 -13.09 6.91
N SER A 173 -4.59 -12.21 7.43
CA SER A 173 -6.04 -12.34 7.32
C SER A 173 -6.50 -12.22 5.88
N LEU A 174 -6.00 -11.26 5.11
CA LEU A 174 -6.32 -11.11 3.69
C LEU A 174 -5.82 -12.30 2.86
N SER A 175 -4.69 -12.90 3.20
CA SER A 175 -4.16 -14.06 2.48
C SER A 175 -4.80 -15.38 2.91
N CYS A 176 -5.23 -15.52 4.17
CA CYS A 176 -5.72 -16.77 4.76
C CYS A 176 -7.18 -17.08 4.43
N LEU A 177 -8.01 -16.08 4.13
CA LEU A 177 -9.45 -16.29 3.85
C LEU A 177 -9.71 -17.22 2.65
N LEU A 178 -8.75 -17.36 1.73
CA LEU A 178 -8.85 -18.31 0.62
C LEU A 178 -8.56 -19.77 1.01
N TYR A 179 -7.93 -20.00 2.19
CA TYR A 179 -7.67 -21.38 2.66
C TYR A 179 -8.75 -21.93 3.59
N THR A 180 -9.69 -21.10 4.04
CA THR A 180 -10.71 -21.48 5.01
C THR A 180 -12.12 -21.62 4.43
N SER A 181 -12.30 -21.45 3.13
CA SER A 181 -13.55 -21.88 2.48
C SER A 181 -13.59 -23.42 2.50
N PRO A 182 -14.49 -24.06 3.26
CA PRO A 182 -14.66 -25.50 3.17
C PRO A 182 -15.02 -25.83 1.73
N SER A 183 -14.22 -26.71 1.12
CA SER A 183 -14.56 -27.27 -0.17
C SER A 183 -15.98 -27.88 -0.08
N PRO A 184 -16.90 -27.65 -1.06
CA PRO A 184 -18.20 -28.30 -1.06
C PRO A 184 -18.15 -29.82 -1.22
N ARG A 185 -16.98 -30.46 -1.02
CA ARG A 185 -16.73 -31.88 -1.28
C ARG A 185 -16.19 -32.67 -0.10
N ASP A 186 -16.21 -32.11 1.11
CA ASP A 186 -15.93 -32.94 2.29
C ASP A 186 -17.27 -33.34 2.92
N PRO A 187 -17.49 -34.69 3.08
CA PRO A 187 -18.73 -35.28 3.55
C PRO A 187 -18.99 -35.01 5.02
#